data_0548fab70a1678f4729f2051652e0d7f
#
_entry.id   0548fab70a1678f4729f2051652e0d7f
#
_cell.length_a   1.000
_cell.length_b   1.000
_cell.length_c   1.000
_cell.angle_alpha   90.00
_cell.angle_beta   90.00
_cell.angle_gamma   90.00
#
_symmetry.space_group_name_H-M   'P 1'
#
loop_
_entity.id
_entity.type
_entity.pdbx_description
1 polymer ?
#
loop_
_entity_poly.entity_id
_entity_poly.type
_entity_poly.pdbx_seq_one_letter_code
_entity_poly.pdbx_strand_id
1 'polypeptide(L)'
;MEIMEPPVDAIRYPEMRAEVVEATRALADPEYQHRVWIRGEYPHEGFYDDLTTNIHTLFDDVCVLPNPHSRVGFVLYPNEVEALHALGELLDPLINELGDTNDAQYLSHPQWPEITNKAQHAYETLRSNDNA
;
A
#
# COMPACT_ATOMS: atom_id res chain seq x y z
N MET A 1 17.10 -9.63 -31.08
CA MET A 1 16.88 -9.35 -30.44
C MET A 1 16.59 -9.03 -29.39
N GLU A 2 16.42 -8.81 -29.30
CA GLU A 2 16.24 -8.58 -28.36
C GLU A 2 15.67 -7.97 -27.67
N ILE A 3 15.39 -8.02 -27.39
CA ILE A 3 15.02 -7.26 -26.76
C ILE A 3 14.73 -6.98 -25.53
N MET A 4 15.17 -6.54 -24.96
CA MET A 4 14.85 -6.33 -23.78
C MET A 4 13.81 -5.44 -23.65
N GLU A 5 12.77 -5.67 -22.93
CA GLU A 5 11.75 -4.80 -22.89
C GLU A 5 11.93 -3.75 -21.85
N PRO A 6 11.40 -2.54 -22.02
CA PRO A 6 11.42 -1.53 -21.01
C PRO A 6 10.71 -2.00 -19.75
N PRO A 7 11.03 -1.43 -18.57
CA PRO A 7 10.36 -1.83 -17.33
C PRO A 7 8.86 -1.70 -17.36
N VAL A 8 8.34 -0.70 -18.04
CA VAL A 8 6.88 -0.50 -18.10
C VAL A 8 6.20 -1.68 -18.73
N ASP A 9 6.88 -2.37 -19.65
CA ASP A 9 6.31 -3.54 -20.28
C ASP A 9 6.28 -4.73 -19.37
N ALA A 10 7.00 -4.69 -18.25
CA ALA A 10 7.03 -5.77 -17.30
C ALA A 10 5.80 -5.79 -16.40
N ILE A 11 5.03 -4.70 -16.37
CA ILE A 11 3.83 -4.61 -15.54
C ILE A 11 2.63 -4.94 -16.40
N ARG A 12 2.02 -6.09 -16.11
CA ARG A 12 0.88 -6.56 -16.89
C ARG A 12 -0.38 -5.77 -16.58
N TYR A 13 -0.57 -5.37 -15.33
CA TYR A 13 -1.81 -4.73 -14.89
C TYR A 13 -1.50 -3.36 -14.27
N PRO A 14 -1.25 -2.35 -15.13
CA PRO A 14 -0.88 -1.03 -14.60
C PRO A 14 -1.97 -0.36 -13.79
N GLU A 15 -3.24 -0.65 -14.06
CA GLU A 15 -4.32 -0.06 -13.28
C GLU A 15 -4.35 -0.62 -11.86
N MET A 16 -4.10 -1.92 -11.71
CA MET A 16 -4.00 -2.52 -10.40
C MET A 16 -2.77 -2.02 -9.67
N ARG A 17 -1.67 -1.80 -10.39
CA ARG A 17 -0.48 -1.21 -9.78
C ARG A 17 -0.80 0.17 -9.22
N ALA A 18 -1.58 0.97 -9.95
CA ALA A 18 -1.94 2.30 -9.47
C ALA A 18 -2.70 2.23 -8.15
N GLU A 19 -3.53 1.21 -7.97
CA GLU A 19 -4.23 1.01 -6.71
C GLU A 19 -3.28 0.67 -5.57
N VAL A 20 -2.25 -0.13 -5.85
CA VAL A 20 -1.24 -0.44 -4.85
C VAL A 20 -0.48 0.81 -4.44
N VAL A 21 -0.08 1.62 -5.42
CA VAL A 21 0.65 2.85 -5.14
C VAL A 21 -0.19 3.78 -4.27
N GLU A 22 -1.46 3.92 -4.59
CA GLU A 22 -2.34 4.81 -3.85
C GLU A 22 -2.61 4.31 -2.44
N ALA A 23 -2.84 3.01 -2.27
CA ALA A 23 -3.05 2.43 -0.95
C ALA A 23 -1.80 2.59 -0.09
N THR A 24 -0.63 2.37 -0.68
CA THR A 24 0.63 2.51 0.04
C THR A 24 0.87 3.96 0.43
N ARG A 25 0.53 4.90 -0.47
CA ARG A 25 0.64 6.32 -0.16
C ARG A 25 -0.23 6.70 1.04
N ALA A 26 -1.45 6.19 1.08
CA ALA A 26 -2.35 6.50 2.19
C ALA A 26 -1.82 5.97 3.51
N LEU A 27 -1.23 4.77 3.49
CA LEU A 27 -0.64 4.21 4.71
C LEU A 27 0.61 4.96 5.14
N ALA A 28 1.23 5.71 4.24
CA ALA A 28 2.47 6.43 4.51
C ALA A 28 2.25 7.86 5.01
N ASP A 29 1.01 8.32 5.06
CA ASP A 29 0.72 9.74 5.26
C ASP A 29 -0.18 9.96 6.47
N PRO A 30 0.41 10.20 7.66
CA PRO A 30 -0.41 10.38 8.88
C PRO A 30 -1.37 11.56 8.81
N GLU A 31 -0.97 12.65 8.18
CA GLU A 31 -1.85 13.80 8.09
C GLU A 31 -3.09 13.49 7.26
N TYR A 32 -2.87 12.76 6.14
CA TYR A 32 -3.98 12.31 5.32
C TYR A 32 -4.90 11.39 6.12
N GLN A 33 -4.32 10.47 6.89
CA GLN A 33 -5.09 9.50 7.67
C GLN A 33 -6.00 10.20 8.67
N HIS A 34 -5.48 11.18 9.39
CA HIS A 34 -6.28 11.89 10.36
C HIS A 34 -7.33 12.77 9.70
N ARG A 35 -6.99 13.42 8.60
CA ARG A 35 -7.94 14.30 7.90
C ARG A 35 -9.05 13.50 7.25
N VAL A 36 -8.69 12.44 6.54
CA VAL A 36 -9.67 11.72 5.72
C VAL A 36 -10.31 10.58 6.49
N TRP A 37 -9.49 9.71 7.09
CA TRP A 37 -10.03 8.51 7.74
C TRP A 37 -10.72 8.81 9.07
N ILE A 38 -10.16 9.74 9.85
CA ILE A 38 -10.69 10.01 11.18
C ILE A 38 -11.75 11.12 11.14
N ARG A 39 -11.44 12.24 10.45
CA ARG A 39 -12.37 13.37 10.44
C ARG A 39 -13.33 13.37 9.27
N GLY A 40 -13.12 12.53 8.28
CA GLY A 40 -14.02 12.44 7.14
C GLY A 40 -13.99 13.67 6.24
N GLU A 41 -12.88 14.40 6.22
CA GLU A 41 -12.75 15.58 5.38
C GLU A 41 -12.28 15.16 3.99
N TYR A 42 -13.24 14.79 3.16
CA TYR A 42 -12.94 14.28 1.83
C TYR A 42 -12.66 15.41 0.87
N PRO A 43 -11.76 15.20 -0.13
CA PRO A 43 -11.37 16.26 -1.05
C PRO A 43 -12.50 16.73 -1.99
N HIS A 44 -13.47 15.86 -2.26
CA HIS A 44 -14.59 16.24 -3.11
C HIS A 44 -15.76 15.30 -2.86
N GLU A 45 -16.93 15.70 -3.35
CA GLU A 45 -18.12 14.91 -3.24
C GLU A 45 -17.94 13.59 -3.97
N GLY A 46 -18.43 12.51 -3.37
CA GLY A 46 -18.30 11.20 -3.96
C GLY A 46 -17.03 10.47 -3.61
N PHE A 47 -16.07 11.16 -3.00
CA PHE A 47 -14.83 10.52 -2.56
C PHE A 47 -15.05 9.84 -1.21
N TYR A 48 -14.47 8.66 -1.05
CA TYR A 48 -14.48 7.95 0.23
C TYR A 48 -13.19 7.15 0.37
N ASP A 49 -12.63 7.16 1.58
CA ASP A 49 -11.48 6.33 1.88
C ASP A 49 -11.42 6.07 3.37
N ASP A 50 -10.94 4.89 3.74
CA ASP A 50 -10.67 4.53 5.12
C ASP A 50 -9.57 3.46 5.13
N LEU A 51 -9.14 3.09 6.34
CA LEU A 51 -8.08 2.11 6.48
C LEU A 51 -8.49 0.74 5.93
N THR A 52 -9.71 0.33 6.21
CA THR A 52 -10.19 -0.99 5.77
C THR A 52 -10.11 -1.12 4.25
N THR A 53 -10.50 -0.07 3.53
CA THR A 53 -10.44 -0.07 2.08
C THR A 53 -9.02 -0.32 1.60
N ASN A 54 -8.05 0.34 2.22
CA ASN A 54 -6.65 0.20 1.81
C ASN A 54 -6.09 -1.17 2.17
N ILE A 55 -6.49 -1.71 3.31
CA ILE A 55 -6.09 -3.07 3.68
C ILE A 55 -6.66 -4.07 2.66
N HIS A 56 -7.93 -3.92 2.29
CA HIS A 56 -8.52 -4.82 1.30
C HIS A 56 -7.82 -4.71 -0.05
N THR A 57 -7.44 -3.51 -0.45
CA THR A 57 -6.71 -3.36 -1.71
C THR A 57 -5.44 -4.18 -1.71
N LEU A 58 -4.66 -4.09 -0.64
CA LEU A 58 -3.35 -4.74 -0.60
C LEU A 58 -3.43 -6.24 -0.39
N PHE A 59 -4.37 -6.70 0.44
CA PHE A 59 -4.44 -8.12 0.81
C PHE A 59 -5.43 -8.91 -0.04
N ASP A 60 -6.55 -8.32 -0.42
CA ASP A 60 -7.64 -9.08 -1.02
C ASP A 60 -7.85 -8.80 -2.50
N ASP A 61 -7.74 -7.54 -2.90
CA ASP A 61 -8.07 -7.17 -4.28
C ASP A 61 -6.89 -7.38 -5.22
N VAL A 62 -5.72 -6.87 -4.86
CA VAL A 62 -4.53 -7.01 -5.69
C VAL A 62 -3.59 -8.08 -5.15
N CYS A 63 -3.68 -8.37 -3.86
CA CYS A 63 -2.96 -9.47 -3.22
C CYS A 63 -1.45 -9.32 -3.31
N VAL A 64 -0.96 -8.09 -3.14
CA VAL A 64 0.49 -7.88 -3.04
C VAL A 64 1.00 -8.22 -1.65
N LEU A 65 0.10 -8.35 -0.69
CA LEU A 65 0.42 -8.82 0.65
C LEU A 65 -0.40 -10.06 0.93
N PRO A 66 0.08 -10.98 1.72
CA PRO A 66 1.35 -10.96 2.46
C PRO A 66 2.57 -11.39 1.64
N ASN A 67 2.38 -11.80 0.38
CA ASN A 67 3.48 -12.32 -0.42
C ASN A 67 3.65 -11.50 -1.69
N PRO A 68 4.36 -10.37 -1.62
CA PRO A 68 4.52 -9.52 -2.79
C PRO A 68 5.27 -10.20 -3.94
N HIS A 69 6.14 -11.16 -3.64
CA HIS A 69 6.89 -11.85 -4.69
C HIS A 69 5.96 -12.48 -5.72
N SER A 70 4.79 -12.93 -5.30
CA SER A 70 3.85 -13.59 -6.19
C SER A 70 3.26 -12.65 -7.25
N ARG A 71 3.45 -11.35 -7.10
CA ARG A 71 2.88 -10.36 -8.01
C ARG A 71 3.92 -9.67 -8.88
N VAL A 72 5.17 -10.13 -8.82
CA VAL A 72 6.22 -9.60 -9.71
C VAL A 72 5.85 -9.91 -11.15
N GLY A 73 5.95 -8.90 -12.01
CA GLY A 73 5.60 -9.05 -13.42
C GLY A 73 4.15 -8.77 -13.72
N PHE A 74 3.30 -8.78 -12.70
CA PHE A 74 1.88 -8.45 -12.87
C PHE A 74 1.59 -7.03 -12.41
N VAL A 75 1.98 -6.69 -11.19
CA VAL A 75 1.78 -5.36 -10.65
C VAL A 75 3.03 -4.79 -10.00
N LEU A 76 4.07 -5.59 -9.77
CA LEU A 76 5.26 -5.16 -9.04
C LEU A 76 6.52 -5.39 -9.85
N TYR A 77 7.51 -4.52 -9.63
CA TYR A 77 8.87 -4.76 -10.07
C TYR A 77 9.63 -5.52 -8.98
N PRO A 78 10.67 -6.29 -9.35
CA PRO A 78 11.37 -7.13 -8.36
C PRO A 78 11.93 -6.36 -7.17
N ASN A 79 12.41 -5.12 -7.38
CA ASN A 79 13.03 -4.37 -6.30
C ASN A 79 12.03 -3.79 -5.32
N GLU A 80 10.75 -4.01 -5.53
CA GLU A 80 9.71 -3.53 -4.63
C GLU A 80 9.28 -4.57 -3.60
N VAL A 81 9.70 -5.81 -3.82
CA VAL A 81 9.22 -6.92 -3.00
C VAL A 81 9.64 -6.77 -1.55
N GLU A 82 10.91 -6.41 -1.32
CA GLU A 82 11.43 -6.37 0.03
C GLU A 82 10.74 -5.29 0.87
N ALA A 83 10.52 -4.12 0.29
CA ALA A 83 9.89 -3.03 1.03
C ALA A 83 8.43 -3.34 1.36
N LEU A 84 7.70 -3.93 0.41
CA LEU A 84 6.32 -4.32 0.66
C LEU A 84 6.23 -5.48 1.65
N HIS A 85 7.16 -6.41 1.57
CA HIS A 85 7.19 -7.51 2.50
C HIS A 85 7.39 -7.01 3.94
N ALA A 86 8.30 -6.04 4.11
CA ALA A 86 8.55 -5.46 5.43
C ALA A 86 7.29 -4.78 6.00
N LEU A 87 6.55 -4.10 5.13
CA LEU A 87 5.28 -3.50 5.54
C LEU A 87 4.27 -4.57 5.96
N GLY A 88 4.16 -5.63 5.18
CA GLY A 88 3.24 -6.71 5.49
C GLY A 88 3.56 -7.44 6.77
N GLU A 89 4.85 -7.56 7.09
CA GLU A 89 5.27 -8.21 8.32
C GLU A 89 4.80 -7.48 9.57
N LEU A 90 4.57 -6.18 9.47
CA LEU A 90 4.03 -5.41 10.57
C LEU A 90 2.51 -5.32 10.53
N LEU A 91 1.94 -5.18 9.32
CA LEU A 91 0.50 -5.05 9.18
C LEU A 91 -0.25 -6.32 9.54
N ASP A 92 0.25 -7.46 9.08
CA ASP A 92 -0.46 -8.72 9.25
C ASP A 92 -0.71 -9.06 10.73
N PRO A 93 0.31 -9.00 11.60
CA PRO A 93 0.06 -9.25 13.02
C PRO A 93 -0.87 -8.22 13.65
N LEU A 94 -0.80 -6.96 13.21
CA LEU A 94 -1.66 -5.94 13.75
C LEU A 94 -3.12 -6.18 13.36
N ILE A 95 -3.35 -6.60 12.13
CA ILE A 95 -4.69 -6.95 11.69
C ILE A 95 -5.22 -8.13 12.51
N ASN A 96 -4.38 -9.12 12.78
CA ASN A 96 -4.78 -10.25 13.59
C ASN A 96 -5.09 -9.85 15.02
N GLU A 97 -4.36 -8.90 15.55
CA GLU A 97 -4.55 -8.45 16.92
C GLU A 97 -5.80 -7.60 17.08
N LEU A 98 -5.96 -6.58 16.22
CA LEU A 98 -7.05 -5.63 16.34
C LEU A 98 -8.32 -6.06 15.63
N GLY A 99 -8.16 -6.77 14.53
CA GLY A 99 -9.31 -7.26 13.78
C GLY A 99 -10.19 -6.16 13.27
N ASP A 100 -11.47 -6.36 13.41
CA ASP A 100 -12.50 -5.51 12.82
C ASP A 100 -12.87 -4.40 13.79
N THR A 101 -11.96 -3.46 13.97
CA THR A 101 -12.19 -2.31 14.85
C THR A 101 -12.10 -1.02 14.03
N ASN A 102 -12.30 0.13 14.70
CA ASN A 102 -12.29 1.39 13.97
C ASN A 102 -10.86 1.85 13.68
N ASP A 103 -10.76 2.80 12.75
CA ASP A 103 -9.46 3.29 12.29
C ASP A 103 -8.66 3.93 13.41
N ALA A 104 -9.33 4.61 14.35
CA ALA A 104 -8.64 5.26 15.44
C ALA A 104 -7.87 4.28 16.30
N GLN A 105 -8.39 3.07 16.47
CA GLN A 105 -7.69 2.03 17.23
C GLN A 105 -6.38 1.64 16.57
N TYR A 106 -6.40 1.54 15.25
CA TYR A 106 -5.19 1.24 14.50
C TYR A 106 -4.17 2.37 14.60
N LEU A 107 -4.64 3.60 14.38
CA LEU A 107 -3.74 4.76 14.35
C LEU A 107 -3.12 5.04 15.71
N SER A 108 -3.77 4.67 16.79
CA SER A 108 -3.24 4.89 18.14
C SER A 108 -2.41 3.72 18.65
N HIS A 109 -2.30 2.64 17.88
CA HIS A 109 -1.51 1.48 18.31
C HIS A 109 -0.03 1.84 18.33
N PRO A 110 0.72 1.37 19.34
CA PRO A 110 2.15 1.70 19.44
C PRO A 110 2.98 1.31 18.22
N GLN A 111 2.54 0.33 17.46
CA GLN A 111 3.25 -0.10 16.25
C GLN A 111 2.95 0.76 15.03
N TRP A 112 1.95 1.63 15.11
CA TRP A 112 1.51 2.36 13.93
C TRP A 112 2.58 3.27 13.32
N PRO A 113 3.38 4.01 14.13
CA PRO A 113 4.46 4.80 13.54
C PRO A 113 5.46 3.98 12.74
N GLU A 114 5.73 2.76 13.17
CA GLU A 114 6.63 1.89 12.43
C GLU A 114 6.01 1.44 11.11
N ILE A 115 4.71 1.16 11.13
CA ILE A 115 3.98 0.79 9.92
C ILE A 115 4.00 1.95 8.93
N THR A 116 3.77 3.18 9.40
CA THR A 116 3.85 4.36 8.56
C THR A 116 5.24 4.49 7.93
N ASN A 117 6.27 4.24 8.73
CA ASN A 117 7.64 4.30 8.25
C ASN A 117 7.91 3.30 7.14
N LYS A 118 7.47 2.06 7.33
CA LYS A 118 7.64 1.03 6.30
C LYS A 118 6.83 1.35 5.05
N ALA A 119 5.64 1.91 5.24
CA ALA A 119 4.83 2.32 4.10
C ALA A 119 5.48 3.45 3.32
N GLN A 120 6.12 4.40 4.01
CA GLN A 120 6.84 5.47 3.34
C GLN A 120 7.97 4.94 2.49
N HIS A 121 8.73 3.99 3.02
CA HIS A 121 9.82 3.39 2.26
C HIS A 121 9.28 2.64 1.04
N ALA A 122 8.22 1.88 1.22
CA ALA A 122 7.62 1.15 0.10
C ALA A 122 7.09 2.11 -0.96
N TYR A 123 6.44 3.17 -0.52
CA TYR A 123 5.90 4.16 -1.44
C TYR A 123 7.00 4.83 -2.25
N GLU A 124 8.11 5.19 -1.61
CA GLU A 124 9.24 5.80 -2.30
C GLU A 124 9.81 4.87 -3.35
N THR A 125 9.92 3.59 -3.02
CA THR A 125 10.42 2.61 -3.97
C THR A 125 9.50 2.48 -5.18
N LEU A 126 8.19 2.40 -4.94
CA LEU A 126 7.20 2.33 -6.00
C LEU A 126 7.27 3.56 -6.92
N ARG A 127 7.31 4.75 -6.31
CA ARG A 127 7.35 5.99 -7.08
C ARG A 127 8.64 6.14 -7.85
N SER A 128 9.75 5.70 -7.28
CA SER A 128 11.03 5.77 -7.95
C SER A 128 10.99 4.99 -9.27
N ASN A 129 10.38 3.82 -9.25
CA ASN A 129 10.25 3.02 -10.47
C ASN A 129 9.29 3.66 -11.48
N ASP A 130 8.22 4.27 -11.00
CA ASP A 130 7.26 4.91 -11.89
C ASP A 130 7.82 6.16 -12.56
N ASN A 131 8.81 6.79 -11.93
CA ASN A 131 9.42 8.00 -12.46
C ASN A 131 10.69 7.73 -13.27
N ALA A 132 11.08 6.48 -13.36
CA ALA A 132 12.31 6.11 -14.06
C ALA A 132 12.16 6.16 -15.57
#